data_d76ac7bb78ca0a8398a6ed4ee989531a
#
_entry.id   d76ac7bb78ca0a8398a6ed4ee989531a
#
_cell.length_a   1.000
_cell.length_b   1.000
_cell.length_c   1.000
_cell.angle_alpha   90.00
_cell.angle_beta   90.00
_cell.angle_gamma   90.00
#
_symmetry.space_group_name_H-M   'P 1'
#
loop_
_entity.id
_entity.type
_entity.pdbx_description
1 polymer ?
#
loop_
_entity_poly.entity_id
_entity_poly.type
_entity_poly.pdbx_seq_one_letter_code
_entity_poly.pdbx_strand_id
1 'polypeptide(L)'
;MESSPCVAGRSMRLCVLILCLLPHFGWAVSYKQGDPVILYVNKVGPYHNPQETYHYYTLPVCRPKEVRHKALSLGEVLDGDRMAESLYNIRFKENTERQTLCKLTLSEKEVDQLREAIEELYYFEFVLDDIPFWGFVGYMEESGFLPHSHKVGLWTHLDLNIEYNGDSVIFANVSVKDVKPEPLEEGGGGAGHGVGGGGLTLTHTYSVRWFESTLPHSRRAERLRDYSFFPKTLEIHWLSIINSLVLVVLLLGFVIIILMRVLKNDFARYNVEEDGGCDDLDQGDNGWKIIHTDVFRFPPHKSLLCAVLGVGAQFLTLATGIIVMALLGMFNVHRHGAINSAAIVLYALTSCVSGYCSCSFYTQIQGQRWVWNIILTSALFSAPLFFTWSVVNSVHWWSGSTQALPATTVLLLLGAWVLVGFPLTVIGGIVGKNRAGNFQAPCRTRNIARQIPQQPWYKHTAVHMAIGGFLPFSAISVELYYIFATAWGREHYTLYGILLCVFAILLSVGACISVALTYFLLSGEDYRWWWRSVLSTGSTGIFIFVYSLFYYHNRSNMSGLVQSVEFFGYSLLTAFVFSLMLGTVSFWASLAFIRYIYRSLKMD
;
A
#
# COMPACT_ATOMS: atom_id res chain seq x y z
N MET A 1 -31.35 8.60 -27.93
CA MET A 1 -30.01 9.15 -28.20
C MET A 1 -29.10 8.66 -27.07
N GLU A 2 -28.38 7.61 -27.40
CA GLU A 2 -27.47 6.88 -26.50
C GLU A 2 -26.23 7.73 -26.24
N SER A 3 -26.00 8.11 -25.01
CA SER A 3 -24.69 8.63 -24.58
C SER A 3 -23.91 7.48 -23.95
N SER A 4 -23.02 6.91 -24.76
CA SER A 4 -22.13 5.79 -24.45
C SER A 4 -21.22 6.05 -23.26
N PRO A 5 -20.93 5.02 -22.43
CA PRO A 5 -19.91 5.05 -21.37
C PRO A 5 -18.47 5.03 -21.93
N CYS A 6 -18.28 5.44 -23.17
CA CYS A 6 -17.08 5.19 -23.98
C CYS A 6 -15.90 6.15 -23.73
N VAL A 7 -16.07 7.22 -22.92
CA VAL A 7 -15.01 8.25 -22.78
C VAL A 7 -14.06 7.94 -21.62
N ALA A 8 -14.52 7.34 -20.53
CA ALA A 8 -13.64 6.86 -19.46
C ALA A 8 -12.71 5.74 -19.98
N GLY A 9 -13.23 4.87 -20.84
CA GLY A 9 -12.45 3.81 -21.46
C GLY A 9 -11.39 4.30 -22.46
N ARG A 10 -11.60 5.43 -23.15
CA ARG A 10 -10.58 6.00 -24.05
C ARG A 10 -9.47 6.70 -23.31
N SER A 11 -9.77 7.43 -22.23
CA SER A 11 -8.76 8.08 -21.38
C SER A 11 -7.91 7.04 -20.65
N MET A 12 -8.52 5.97 -20.16
CA MET A 12 -7.82 4.86 -19.53
C MET A 12 -6.93 4.08 -20.52
N ARG A 13 -7.40 3.89 -21.77
CA ARG A 13 -6.58 3.28 -22.84
C ARG A 13 -5.38 4.15 -23.23
N LEU A 14 -5.52 5.46 -23.22
CA LEU A 14 -4.42 6.37 -23.53
C LEU A 14 -3.36 6.36 -22.40
N CYS A 15 -3.79 6.34 -21.12
CA CYS A 15 -2.87 6.20 -19.98
C CYS A 15 -2.13 4.85 -19.98
N VAL A 16 -2.83 3.76 -20.30
CA VAL A 16 -2.22 2.41 -20.42
C VAL A 16 -1.24 2.38 -21.61
N LEU A 17 -1.58 3.01 -22.75
CA LEU A 17 -0.69 3.10 -23.91
C LEU A 17 0.56 3.93 -23.64
N ILE A 18 0.45 5.03 -22.91
CA ILE A 18 1.60 5.86 -22.50
C ILE A 18 2.49 5.09 -21.52
N LEU A 19 1.91 4.31 -20.59
CA LEU A 19 2.64 3.46 -19.66
C LEU A 19 3.32 2.28 -20.36
N CYS A 20 2.72 1.72 -21.41
CA CYS A 20 3.33 0.67 -22.24
C CYS A 20 4.47 1.18 -23.16
N LEU A 21 4.52 2.49 -23.41
CA LEU A 21 5.55 3.12 -24.24
C LEU A 21 6.77 3.59 -23.44
N LEU A 22 6.78 3.45 -22.11
CA LEU A 22 7.97 3.66 -21.31
C LEU A 22 8.95 2.50 -21.59
N PRO A 23 10.10 2.75 -22.25
CA PRO A 23 10.97 1.69 -22.68
C PRO A 23 11.56 0.91 -21.51
N HIS A 24 11.42 -0.41 -21.57
CA HIS A 24 12.06 -1.39 -20.67
C HIS A 24 13.58 -1.49 -20.95
N PHE A 25 14.28 -0.38 -21.12
CA PHE A 25 15.71 -0.40 -21.33
C PHE A 25 16.46 -0.27 -20.00
N GLY A 26 16.56 -1.38 -19.29
CA GLY A 26 17.71 -1.59 -18.41
C GLY A 26 18.88 -2.00 -19.32
N TRP A 27 19.85 -1.13 -19.52
CA TRP A 27 21.08 -1.49 -20.18
C TRP A 27 21.81 -2.47 -19.28
N ALA A 28 21.94 -3.73 -19.71
CA ALA A 28 22.81 -4.68 -19.03
C ALA A 28 24.24 -4.15 -19.10
N VAL A 29 24.90 -4.06 -17.96
CA VAL A 29 26.34 -3.74 -17.93
C VAL A 29 27.07 -4.98 -18.42
N SER A 30 27.89 -4.83 -19.44
CA SER A 30 28.71 -5.90 -20.00
C SER A 30 30.14 -5.75 -19.47
N TYR A 31 30.65 -6.79 -18.84
CA TYR A 31 31.97 -6.80 -18.23
C TYR A 31 32.95 -7.67 -19.03
N LYS A 32 34.18 -7.22 -19.17
CA LYS A 32 35.30 -8.03 -19.64
C LYS A 32 36.00 -8.66 -18.44
N GLN A 33 36.70 -9.76 -18.68
CA GLN A 33 37.53 -10.38 -17.65
C GLN A 33 38.52 -9.37 -17.04
N GLY A 34 38.54 -9.27 -15.70
CA GLY A 34 39.39 -8.33 -14.98
C GLY A 34 38.81 -6.93 -14.78
N ASP A 35 37.67 -6.61 -15.39
CA ASP A 35 37.01 -5.32 -15.14
C ASP A 35 36.58 -5.18 -13.67
N PRO A 36 36.70 -3.99 -13.07
CA PRO A 36 36.28 -3.77 -11.71
C PRO A 36 34.75 -3.81 -11.61
N VAL A 37 34.21 -4.60 -10.69
CA VAL A 37 32.78 -4.66 -10.33
C VAL A 37 32.61 -3.98 -9.00
N ILE A 38 31.90 -2.84 -8.98
CA ILE A 38 31.76 -2.03 -7.76
C ILE A 38 30.71 -2.66 -6.85
N LEU A 39 31.12 -2.95 -5.61
CA LEU A 39 30.22 -3.34 -4.54
C LEU A 39 29.81 -2.10 -3.76
N TYR A 40 28.51 -1.86 -3.69
CA TYR A 40 27.93 -0.80 -2.87
C TYR A 40 27.44 -1.38 -1.55
N VAL A 41 27.77 -0.70 -0.45
CA VAL A 41 27.14 -0.91 0.85
C VAL A 41 25.92 -0.02 0.95
N ASN A 42 24.81 -0.55 1.40
CA ASN A 42 23.55 0.20 1.43
C ASN A 42 23.12 0.49 2.86
N LYS A 43 22.28 -0.31 3.43
CA LYS A 43 21.66 -0.10 4.74
C LYS A 43 21.95 -1.24 5.70
N VAL A 44 21.84 -0.95 6.98
CA VAL A 44 21.96 -1.89 8.09
C VAL A 44 20.84 -1.61 9.08
N GLY A 45 20.33 -2.63 9.73
CA GLY A 45 19.28 -2.47 10.74
C GLY A 45 18.85 -3.78 11.36
N PRO A 46 17.98 -3.73 12.39
CA PRO A 46 17.50 -4.90 13.09
C PRO A 46 16.63 -5.78 12.19
N TYR A 47 16.80 -7.09 12.29
CA TYR A 47 16.04 -8.05 11.47
C TYR A 47 14.54 -7.99 11.73
N HIS A 48 14.14 -7.80 12.99
CA HIS A 48 12.73 -7.77 13.40
C HIS A 48 12.02 -6.46 13.06
N ASN A 49 12.75 -5.39 12.70
CA ASN A 49 12.23 -4.05 12.47
C ASN A 49 12.67 -3.54 11.09
N PRO A 50 12.00 -3.99 9.99
CA PRO A 50 12.46 -3.72 8.63
C PRO A 50 12.47 -2.26 8.22
N GLN A 51 11.68 -1.43 8.86
CA GLN A 51 11.60 0.00 8.55
C GLN A 51 12.68 0.82 9.28
N GLU A 52 13.28 0.27 10.31
CA GLU A 52 14.39 0.90 11.00
C GLU A 52 15.70 0.54 10.31
N THR A 53 16.20 1.44 9.49
CA THR A 53 17.44 1.26 8.75
C THR A 53 18.37 2.44 8.94
N TYR A 54 19.67 2.14 9.01
CA TYR A 54 20.76 3.11 9.18
C TYR A 54 21.78 2.93 8.08
N HIS A 55 22.63 3.93 7.87
CA HIS A 55 23.77 3.79 6.97
C HIS A 55 24.69 2.68 7.44
N TYR A 56 25.20 1.84 6.51
CA TYR A 56 26.14 0.79 6.86
C TYR A 56 27.34 1.30 7.65
N TYR A 57 27.86 2.48 7.32
CA TYR A 57 28.99 3.11 8.00
C TYR A 57 28.65 3.82 9.31
N THR A 58 27.47 3.67 9.86
CA THR A 58 27.15 4.04 11.24
C THR A 58 27.71 3.02 12.22
N LEU A 59 27.85 1.77 11.78
CA LEU A 59 28.57 0.77 12.54
C LEU A 59 30.09 0.98 12.44
N PRO A 60 30.85 0.60 13.45
CA PRO A 60 32.30 0.66 13.44
C PRO A 60 32.89 -0.48 12.59
N VAL A 61 32.83 -0.30 11.29
CA VAL A 61 33.28 -1.25 10.25
C VAL A 61 34.33 -0.59 9.35
N CYS A 62 34.97 -1.38 8.48
CA CYS A 62 35.93 -0.88 7.49
C CYS A 62 35.33 0.21 6.61
N ARG A 63 35.83 1.44 6.72
CA ARG A 63 35.32 2.60 6.00
C ARG A 63 36.39 3.21 5.10
N PRO A 64 36.07 3.59 3.84
CA PRO A 64 36.97 4.35 2.99
C PRO A 64 37.22 5.75 3.56
N LYS A 65 38.38 6.35 3.25
CA LYS A 65 38.73 7.71 3.72
C LYS A 65 37.72 8.76 3.25
N GLU A 66 37.25 8.61 2.00
CA GLU A 66 36.16 9.42 1.43
C GLU A 66 35.03 8.50 1.03
N VAL A 67 33.85 8.69 1.60
CA VAL A 67 32.65 7.93 1.27
C VAL A 67 32.02 8.56 0.03
N ARG A 68 32.02 7.83 -1.09
CA ARG A 68 31.34 8.24 -2.32
C ARG A 68 30.00 7.57 -2.42
N HIS A 69 28.96 8.38 -2.56
CA HIS A 69 27.59 7.90 -2.70
C HIS A 69 27.23 7.72 -4.18
N LYS A 70 26.51 6.64 -4.49
CA LYS A 70 25.88 6.41 -5.80
C LYS A 70 24.77 7.43 -6.02
N ALA A 71 24.61 7.93 -7.24
CA ALA A 71 23.44 8.71 -7.62
C ALA A 71 22.21 7.78 -7.68
N LEU A 72 21.22 8.03 -6.84
CA LEU A 72 20.05 7.19 -6.69
C LEU A 72 18.85 7.77 -7.43
N SER A 73 18.00 6.90 -7.96
CA SER A 73 16.70 7.26 -8.51
C SER A 73 15.73 7.67 -7.39
N LEU A 74 14.65 8.38 -7.76
CA LEU A 74 13.62 8.77 -6.79
C LEU A 74 13.04 7.56 -6.03
N GLY A 75 12.82 6.44 -6.73
CA GLY A 75 12.28 5.24 -6.12
C GLY A 75 13.21 4.62 -5.08
N GLU A 76 14.51 4.55 -5.38
CA GLU A 76 15.54 4.04 -4.46
C GLU A 76 15.63 4.92 -3.20
N VAL A 77 15.59 6.26 -3.37
CA VAL A 77 15.60 7.19 -2.22
C VAL A 77 14.38 7.02 -1.34
N LEU A 78 13.20 6.77 -1.93
CA LEU A 78 11.96 6.53 -1.19
C LEU A 78 11.90 5.16 -0.51
N ASP A 79 12.72 4.20 -0.99
CA ASP A 79 12.91 2.89 -0.37
C ASP A 79 13.95 2.91 0.76
N GLY A 80 14.47 4.09 1.08
CA GLY A 80 15.46 4.31 2.12
C GLY A 80 16.87 3.91 1.72
N ASP A 81 17.15 3.71 0.43
CA ASP A 81 18.48 3.38 -0.03
C ASP A 81 19.45 4.55 0.11
N ARG A 82 20.68 4.23 0.51
CA ARG A 82 21.80 5.19 0.69
C ARG A 82 23.11 4.53 0.31
N MET A 83 23.19 4.07 -0.95
CA MET A 83 24.32 3.30 -1.47
C MET A 83 25.61 4.12 -1.46
N ALA A 84 26.66 3.52 -0.92
CA ALA A 84 28.01 4.07 -0.90
C ALA A 84 29.03 3.04 -1.40
N GLU A 85 30.09 3.51 -2.03
CA GLU A 85 31.19 2.64 -2.48
C GLU A 85 31.89 1.97 -1.30
N SER A 86 32.25 0.71 -1.47
CA SER A 86 32.93 -0.10 -0.47
C SER A 86 34.44 -0.20 -0.75
N LEU A 87 35.17 -0.77 0.22
CA LEU A 87 36.59 -1.09 0.08
C LEU A 87 36.86 -2.43 -0.64
N TYR A 88 35.83 -3.19 -0.94
CA TYR A 88 35.97 -4.49 -1.60
C TYR A 88 36.46 -4.31 -3.05
N ASN A 89 37.54 -4.97 -3.39
CA ASN A 89 38.09 -4.95 -4.75
C ASN A 89 37.69 -6.26 -5.47
N ILE A 90 36.60 -6.18 -6.22
CA ILE A 90 36.04 -7.33 -6.96
C ILE A 90 36.36 -7.14 -8.44
N ARG A 91 36.98 -8.16 -9.06
CA ARG A 91 37.24 -8.18 -10.50
C ARG A 91 36.46 -9.28 -11.18
N PHE A 92 35.87 -8.96 -12.32
CA PHE A 92 35.01 -9.88 -13.05
C PHE A 92 35.75 -11.16 -13.46
N LYS A 93 35.22 -12.32 -13.07
CA LYS A 93 35.80 -13.67 -13.31
C LYS A 93 37.16 -13.91 -12.66
N GLU A 94 37.60 -13.13 -11.70
CA GLU A 94 38.80 -13.38 -10.94
C GLU A 94 38.46 -13.83 -9.51
N ASN A 95 38.88 -15.06 -9.18
CA ASN A 95 38.72 -15.55 -7.81
C ASN A 95 39.77 -14.94 -6.90
N THR A 96 39.36 -14.51 -5.73
CA THR A 96 40.26 -13.92 -4.72
C THR A 96 40.19 -14.74 -3.44
N GLU A 97 41.29 -15.31 -3.01
CA GLU A 97 41.37 -16.00 -1.73
C GLU A 97 41.76 -15.02 -0.62
N ARG A 98 41.10 -15.09 0.51
CA ARG A 98 41.30 -14.42 1.78
C ARG A 98 42.16 -13.14 1.75
N GLN A 99 41.61 -12.08 1.17
CA GLN A 99 42.28 -10.78 1.09
C GLN A 99 41.91 -9.93 2.32
N THR A 100 42.88 -9.20 2.88
CA THR A 100 42.63 -8.28 3.99
C THR A 100 41.92 -7.03 3.47
N LEU A 101 40.75 -6.74 4.04
CA LEU A 101 39.98 -5.53 3.76
C LEU A 101 40.55 -4.33 4.55
N CYS A 102 40.64 -4.46 5.86
CA CYS A 102 41.25 -3.48 6.75
C CYS A 102 41.60 -4.09 8.13
N LYS A 103 42.42 -3.37 8.87
CA LYS A 103 42.64 -3.61 10.31
C LYS A 103 42.00 -2.48 11.08
N LEU A 104 41.12 -2.82 12.01
CA LEU A 104 40.34 -1.88 12.79
C LEU A 104 40.66 -2.06 14.27
N THR A 105 40.96 -0.96 14.95
CA THR A 105 41.11 -0.95 16.40
C THR A 105 39.88 -0.28 16.99
N LEU A 106 39.08 -1.04 17.73
CA LEU A 106 37.82 -0.60 18.30
C LEU A 106 38.03 -0.11 19.73
N SER A 107 37.40 1.01 20.05
CA SER A 107 37.23 1.46 21.43
C SER A 107 36.14 0.64 22.14
N GLU A 108 36.11 0.68 23.46
CA GLU A 108 35.11 -0.02 24.28
C GLU A 108 33.67 0.34 23.86
N LYS A 109 33.38 1.61 23.59
CA LYS A 109 32.07 2.07 23.12
C LYS A 109 31.68 1.49 21.74
N GLU A 110 32.65 1.34 20.86
CA GLU A 110 32.41 0.75 19.53
C GLU A 110 32.17 -0.76 19.61
N VAL A 111 32.82 -1.43 20.55
CA VAL A 111 32.56 -2.85 20.84
C VAL A 111 31.16 -3.03 21.41
N ASP A 112 30.72 -2.17 22.34
CA ASP A 112 29.35 -2.22 22.86
C ASP A 112 28.32 -1.95 21.80
N GLN A 113 28.55 -0.99 20.90
CA GLN A 113 27.68 -0.71 19.76
C GLN A 113 27.56 -1.92 18.82
N LEU A 114 28.65 -2.63 18.54
CA LEU A 114 28.60 -3.85 17.72
C LEU A 114 27.88 -4.98 18.43
N ARG A 115 28.08 -5.11 19.75
CA ARG A 115 27.37 -6.10 20.56
C ARG A 115 25.86 -5.86 20.50
N GLU A 116 25.41 -4.64 20.79
CA GLU A 116 24.00 -4.26 20.73
C GLU A 116 23.41 -4.55 19.33
N ALA A 117 24.13 -4.19 18.27
CA ALA A 117 23.69 -4.48 16.91
C ALA A 117 23.57 -5.99 16.62
N ILE A 118 24.45 -6.84 17.17
CA ILE A 118 24.37 -8.29 16.98
C ILE A 118 23.27 -8.90 17.84
N GLU A 119 23.05 -8.42 19.07
CA GLU A 119 21.96 -8.85 19.96
C GLU A 119 20.58 -8.53 19.35
N GLU A 120 20.45 -7.40 18.66
CA GLU A 120 19.26 -7.02 17.89
C GLU A 120 19.19 -7.68 16.49
N LEU A 121 20.09 -8.63 16.20
CA LEU A 121 20.16 -9.35 14.91
C LEU A 121 20.26 -8.41 13.70
N TYR A 122 21.15 -7.43 13.75
CA TYR A 122 21.38 -6.53 12.63
C TYR A 122 21.85 -7.29 11.40
N TYR A 123 21.19 -7.02 10.29
CA TYR A 123 21.60 -7.47 8.97
C TYR A 123 22.09 -6.27 8.16
N PHE A 124 22.96 -6.54 7.21
CA PHE A 124 23.41 -5.55 6.23
C PHE A 124 22.90 -5.91 4.84
N GLU A 125 22.74 -4.89 4.01
CA GLU A 125 22.40 -5.02 2.60
C GLU A 125 23.52 -4.47 1.74
N PHE A 126 24.01 -5.31 0.84
CA PHE A 126 25.00 -4.94 -0.18
C PHE A 126 24.35 -5.04 -1.56
N VAL A 127 24.85 -4.25 -2.50
CA VAL A 127 24.36 -4.21 -3.88
C VAL A 127 25.52 -4.36 -4.85
N LEU A 128 25.47 -5.37 -5.70
CA LEU A 128 26.44 -5.63 -6.78
C LEU A 128 25.69 -5.71 -8.10
N ASP A 129 26.01 -4.84 -9.07
CA ASP A 129 25.34 -4.80 -10.38
C ASP A 129 23.80 -4.76 -10.26
N ASP A 130 23.27 -3.90 -9.39
CA ASP A 130 21.85 -3.77 -9.05
C ASP A 130 21.22 -5.04 -8.45
N ILE A 131 22.02 -5.99 -7.99
CA ILE A 131 21.59 -7.20 -7.28
C ILE A 131 21.78 -6.98 -5.79
N PRO A 132 20.69 -6.89 -5.00
CA PRO A 132 20.80 -6.84 -3.55
C PRO A 132 21.06 -8.22 -2.97
N PHE A 133 21.88 -8.27 -1.94
CA PHE A 133 22.08 -9.46 -1.13
C PHE A 133 22.37 -9.08 0.33
N TRP A 134 22.08 -9.98 1.24
CA TRP A 134 22.02 -9.69 2.67
C TRP A 134 22.89 -10.65 3.46
N GLY A 135 23.36 -10.18 4.61
CA GLY A 135 24.06 -11.00 5.59
C GLY A 135 23.87 -10.44 7.00
N PHE A 136 24.06 -11.27 8.02
CA PHE A 136 24.07 -10.82 9.40
C PHE A 136 25.43 -10.25 9.79
N VAL A 137 25.44 -9.23 10.63
CA VAL A 137 26.66 -8.59 11.13
C VAL A 137 27.47 -9.55 12.01
N GLY A 138 26.79 -10.35 12.80
CA GLY A 138 27.42 -11.30 13.71
C GLY A 138 26.55 -12.52 13.98
N TYR A 139 26.96 -13.28 14.97
CA TYR A 139 26.30 -14.49 15.43
C TYR A 139 26.05 -14.41 16.93
N MET A 140 24.88 -14.82 17.35
CA MET A 140 24.49 -14.93 18.76
C MET A 140 24.19 -16.39 19.08
N GLU A 141 24.87 -16.93 20.10
CA GLU A 141 24.63 -18.26 20.63
C GLU A 141 23.87 -18.13 21.95
N GLU A 142 22.65 -18.64 22.00
CA GLU A 142 21.88 -18.74 23.23
C GLU A 142 22.40 -19.91 24.06
N SER A 143 22.93 -19.67 25.24
CA SER A 143 23.27 -20.74 26.16
C SER A 143 22.00 -21.23 26.86
N GLY A 144 21.54 -22.43 26.52
CA GLY A 144 20.29 -23.00 27.00
C GLY A 144 20.18 -23.29 28.50
N PHE A 145 21.18 -22.96 29.32
CA PHE A 145 21.25 -23.28 30.77
C PHE A 145 21.21 -22.09 31.72
N LEU A 146 21.54 -20.88 31.25
CA LEU A 146 21.53 -19.67 32.11
C LEU A 146 20.72 -18.58 31.38
N PRO A 147 19.64 -18.07 31.98
CA PRO A 147 18.96 -16.93 31.43
C PRO A 147 19.93 -15.72 31.41
N HIS A 148 20.12 -15.14 30.23
CA HIS A 148 20.90 -13.92 29.95
C HIS A 148 22.41 -14.06 29.71
N SER A 149 22.99 -15.23 29.49
CA SER A 149 24.36 -15.31 28.97
C SER A 149 24.34 -15.66 27.48
N HIS A 150 24.38 -14.63 26.64
CA HIS A 150 24.53 -14.77 25.21
C HIS A 150 26.01 -14.62 24.84
N LYS A 151 26.53 -15.57 24.06
CA LYS A 151 27.83 -15.38 23.42
C LYS A 151 27.62 -14.67 22.10
N VAL A 152 28.18 -13.49 21.99
CA VAL A 152 28.09 -12.63 20.80
C VAL A 152 29.41 -12.70 20.05
N GLY A 153 29.36 -12.95 18.76
CA GLY A 153 30.52 -13.02 17.88
C GLY A 153 30.33 -12.22 16.59
N LEU A 154 31.37 -11.51 16.20
CA LEU A 154 31.40 -10.71 14.96
C LEU A 154 31.93 -11.53 13.79
N TRP A 155 31.29 -11.44 12.62
CA TRP A 155 31.82 -11.98 11.38
C TRP A 155 32.96 -11.10 10.85
N THR A 156 34.18 -11.59 10.91
CA THR A 156 35.38 -10.86 10.42
C THR A 156 35.80 -11.30 9.03
N HIS A 157 35.24 -12.39 8.52
CA HIS A 157 35.48 -12.86 7.16
C HIS A 157 34.17 -13.07 6.41
N LEU A 158 34.09 -12.56 5.19
CA LEU A 158 32.92 -12.72 4.30
C LEU A 158 33.34 -13.43 3.01
N ASP A 159 32.66 -14.52 2.67
CA ASP A 159 32.78 -15.20 1.39
C ASP A 159 31.71 -14.68 0.42
N LEU A 160 32.15 -13.95 -0.61
CA LEU A 160 31.27 -13.44 -1.65
C LEU A 160 31.21 -14.45 -2.80
N ASN A 161 30.03 -15.01 -3.02
CA ASN A 161 29.77 -15.96 -4.10
C ASN A 161 28.98 -15.25 -5.19
N ILE A 162 29.53 -15.19 -6.40
CA ILE A 162 28.97 -14.43 -7.52
C ILE A 162 28.75 -15.39 -8.70
N GLU A 163 27.54 -15.43 -9.22
CA GLU A 163 27.21 -16.20 -10.43
C GLU A 163 27.25 -15.28 -11.65
N TYR A 164 27.83 -15.75 -12.75
CA TYR A 164 27.90 -15.02 -14.01
C TYR A 164 27.45 -15.87 -15.20
N ASN A 165 26.99 -15.22 -16.27
CA ASN A 165 26.75 -15.84 -17.56
C ASN A 165 27.27 -14.92 -18.65
N GLY A 166 28.23 -15.42 -19.46
CA GLY A 166 28.86 -14.62 -20.49
C GLY A 166 29.60 -13.42 -19.92
N ASP A 167 29.10 -12.25 -20.16
CA ASP A 167 29.64 -10.94 -19.76
C ASP A 167 28.81 -10.22 -18.66
N SER A 168 27.85 -10.92 -18.07
CA SER A 168 26.88 -10.33 -17.15
C SER A 168 26.86 -11.05 -15.81
N VAL A 169 26.63 -10.31 -14.73
CA VAL A 169 26.38 -10.84 -13.38
C VAL A 169 24.93 -11.30 -13.28
N ILE A 170 24.72 -12.51 -12.77
CA ILE A 170 23.39 -13.13 -12.64
C ILE A 170 22.89 -13.11 -11.21
N PHE A 171 23.77 -13.40 -10.24
CA PHE A 171 23.41 -13.52 -8.84
C PHE A 171 24.62 -13.25 -7.94
N ALA A 172 24.40 -12.76 -6.74
CA ALA A 172 25.40 -12.61 -5.71
C ALA A 172 24.82 -12.98 -4.34
N ASN A 173 25.62 -13.61 -3.50
CA ASN A 173 25.29 -13.86 -2.10
C ASN A 173 26.55 -13.82 -1.24
N VAL A 174 26.33 -13.67 0.09
CA VAL A 174 27.39 -13.79 1.09
C VAL A 174 27.19 -15.07 1.89
N SER A 175 28.29 -15.76 2.18
CA SER A 175 28.30 -16.91 3.08
C SER A 175 29.36 -16.77 4.16
N VAL A 176 29.12 -17.39 5.32
CA VAL A 176 30.02 -17.39 6.49
C VAL A 176 30.25 -18.80 7.02
N LYS A 177 29.97 -19.83 6.19
CA LYS A 177 29.90 -21.23 6.62
C LYS A 177 31.17 -21.81 7.20
N ASP A 178 32.33 -21.36 6.73
CA ASP A 178 33.63 -21.90 7.13
C ASP A 178 34.41 -20.99 8.06
N VAL A 179 33.75 -20.01 8.66
CA VAL A 179 34.38 -18.97 9.48
C VAL A 179 33.89 -19.06 10.91
N LYS A 180 34.80 -19.01 11.87
CA LYS A 180 34.45 -18.82 13.28
C LYS A 180 34.24 -17.34 13.56
N PRO A 181 33.14 -16.96 14.23
CA PRO A 181 32.96 -15.57 14.64
C PRO A 181 33.97 -15.19 15.73
N GLU A 182 34.49 -13.99 15.66
CA GLU A 182 35.36 -13.44 16.72
C GLU A 182 34.51 -13.03 17.93
N PRO A 183 34.77 -13.59 19.14
CA PRO A 183 33.94 -13.31 20.31
C PRO A 183 34.11 -11.85 20.76
N LEU A 184 33.00 -11.20 21.08
CA LEU A 184 32.94 -9.88 21.68
C LEU A 184 32.59 -10.03 23.19
N GLU A 185 33.55 -10.48 24.01
CA GLU A 185 33.29 -10.71 25.43
C GLU A 185 33.33 -9.39 26.26
N GLU A 186 32.51 -9.33 27.31
CA GLU A 186 32.54 -8.25 28.31
C GLU A 186 33.86 -8.31 29.10
N GLY A 187 34.62 -7.21 29.06
CA GLY A 187 35.74 -7.02 29.96
C GLY A 187 36.84 -8.07 29.94
N GLY A 188 37.65 -8.08 28.90
CA GLY A 188 39.06 -8.46 28.91
C GLY A 188 39.49 -9.67 29.73
N GLY A 189 39.10 -10.86 29.34
CA GLY A 189 39.51 -12.11 29.99
C GLY A 189 39.87 -13.25 29.04
N GLY A 190 40.25 -12.99 27.79
CA GLY A 190 40.78 -13.97 26.85
C GLY A 190 42.29 -14.00 26.89
N ALA A 191 42.91 -15.13 27.27
CA ALA A 191 44.34 -15.36 27.37
C ALA A 191 45.08 -15.03 26.08
N GLY A 192 45.74 -13.90 26.01
CA GLY A 192 46.69 -13.56 24.94
C GLY A 192 47.00 -12.09 24.78
N HIS A 193 47.92 -11.58 25.63
CA HIS A 193 48.71 -10.38 25.48
C HIS A 193 48.14 -9.01 25.82
N GLY A 194 48.62 -8.45 26.90
CA GLY A 194 48.95 -7.03 27.07
C GLY A 194 48.04 -6.24 27.96
N VAL A 195 48.39 -6.17 29.25
CA VAL A 195 47.98 -5.12 30.19
C VAL A 195 48.43 -3.77 29.63
N GLY A 196 47.46 -3.00 29.15
CA GLY A 196 47.68 -1.61 28.73
C GLY A 196 46.51 -1.18 27.86
N GLY A 197 45.70 -0.23 28.28
CA GLY A 197 44.57 0.45 27.65
C GLY A 197 44.41 0.48 26.10
N GLY A 198 44.48 -0.64 25.45
CA GLY A 198 44.44 -0.77 24.01
C GLY A 198 43.17 -1.47 23.58
N GLY A 199 42.37 -0.79 22.74
CA GLY A 199 41.15 -1.31 22.16
C GLY A 199 41.32 -2.64 21.44
N LEU A 200 40.22 -3.35 21.21
CA LEU A 200 40.16 -4.61 20.46
C LEU A 200 40.58 -4.40 19.01
N THR A 201 41.63 -5.10 18.56
CA THR A 201 42.09 -5.01 17.16
C THR A 201 41.57 -6.19 16.36
N LEU A 202 40.73 -5.91 15.34
CA LEU A 202 40.15 -6.88 14.45
C LEU A 202 40.71 -6.73 13.02
N THR A 203 40.92 -7.85 12.36
CA THR A 203 41.33 -7.86 10.94
C THR A 203 40.18 -8.41 10.11
N HIS A 204 39.56 -7.52 9.32
CA HIS A 204 38.52 -7.92 8.37
C HIS A 204 39.15 -8.45 7.09
N THR A 205 38.64 -9.58 6.62
CA THR A 205 39.10 -10.26 5.40
C THR A 205 37.90 -10.67 4.55
N TYR A 206 38.11 -10.89 3.28
CA TYR A 206 37.08 -11.39 2.37
C TYR A 206 37.67 -12.31 1.30
N SER A 207 36.79 -13.16 0.72
CA SER A 207 37.08 -14.00 -0.43
C SER A 207 36.03 -13.77 -1.50
N VAL A 208 36.41 -13.90 -2.76
CA VAL A 208 35.47 -13.78 -3.90
C VAL A 208 35.57 -15.04 -4.74
N ARG A 209 34.42 -15.68 -4.95
CA ARG A 209 34.33 -16.90 -5.80
C ARG A 209 33.32 -16.66 -6.92
N TRP A 210 33.74 -16.91 -8.16
CA TRP A 210 32.91 -16.79 -9.34
C TRP A 210 32.47 -18.17 -9.82
N PHE A 211 31.16 -18.29 -10.10
CA PHE A 211 30.54 -19.53 -10.61
C PHE A 211 29.84 -19.26 -11.93
N GLU A 212 30.01 -20.16 -12.90
CA GLU A 212 29.33 -20.06 -14.16
C GLU A 212 27.87 -20.52 -14.03
N SER A 213 26.93 -19.72 -14.50
CA SER A 213 25.48 -20.02 -14.50
C SER A 213 24.97 -20.21 -15.92
N THR A 214 24.03 -21.12 -16.10
CA THR A 214 23.34 -21.34 -17.39
C THR A 214 22.20 -20.37 -17.64
N LEU A 215 21.80 -19.58 -16.64
CA LEU A 215 20.67 -18.67 -16.74
C LEU A 215 21.07 -17.40 -17.53
N PRO A 216 20.29 -17.02 -18.56
CA PRO A 216 20.52 -15.77 -19.28
C PRO A 216 20.18 -14.56 -18.41
N HIS A 217 20.83 -13.41 -18.66
CA HIS A 217 20.62 -12.17 -17.93
C HIS A 217 19.14 -11.74 -17.88
N SER A 218 18.38 -11.99 -18.96
CA SER A 218 16.94 -11.67 -19.01
C SER A 218 16.10 -12.42 -17.96
N ARG A 219 16.59 -13.56 -17.46
CA ARG A 219 15.91 -14.39 -16.47
C ARG A 219 16.54 -14.33 -15.06
N ARG A 220 17.49 -13.43 -14.84
CA ARG A 220 18.16 -13.29 -13.52
C ARG A 220 17.15 -13.02 -12.36
N ALA A 221 16.00 -12.38 -12.66
CA ALA A 221 14.94 -12.17 -11.67
C ALA A 221 14.34 -13.47 -11.12
N GLU A 222 14.38 -14.57 -11.89
CA GLU A 222 13.92 -15.89 -11.43
C GLU A 222 14.87 -16.43 -10.35
N ARG A 223 16.19 -16.29 -10.59
CA ARG A 223 17.21 -16.75 -9.64
C ARG A 223 17.13 -16.00 -8.30
N LEU A 224 16.85 -14.70 -8.34
CA LEU A 224 16.63 -13.90 -7.13
C LEU A 224 15.34 -14.29 -6.39
N ARG A 225 14.30 -14.68 -7.11
CA ARG A 225 13.08 -15.19 -6.49
C ARG A 225 13.29 -16.54 -5.79
N ASP A 226 14.17 -17.39 -6.30
CA ASP A 226 14.45 -18.69 -5.70
C ASP A 226 15.31 -18.57 -4.43
N TYR A 227 16.19 -17.58 -4.39
CA TYR A 227 16.98 -17.26 -3.19
C TYR A 227 16.16 -16.38 -2.25
N SER A 228 15.98 -16.82 -1.01
CA SER A 228 15.35 -15.99 0.01
C SER A 228 16.18 -15.95 1.27
N PHE A 229 16.68 -14.78 1.59
CA PHE A 229 17.20 -14.45 2.90
C PHE A 229 16.04 -14.24 3.89
N PHE A 230 14.94 -13.70 3.41
CA PHE A 230 13.72 -13.49 4.17
C PHE A 230 12.70 -14.61 3.90
N PRO A 231 11.83 -14.95 4.88
CA PRO A 231 10.80 -15.97 4.71
C PRO A 231 9.85 -15.57 3.57
N LYS A 232 9.44 -16.58 2.78
CA LYS A 232 8.46 -16.38 1.70
C LYS A 232 7.14 -16.98 2.11
N THR A 233 6.08 -16.21 2.11
CA THR A 233 4.71 -16.70 2.18
C THR A 233 4.23 -17.08 0.79
N LEU A 234 4.37 -18.36 0.45
CA LEU A 234 3.84 -18.94 -0.80
C LEU A 234 2.52 -19.68 -0.57
N GLU A 235 2.02 -19.70 0.65
CA GLU A 235 0.80 -20.44 0.98
C GLU A 235 -0.43 -19.72 0.46
N ILE A 236 -1.16 -20.40 -0.42
CA ILE A 236 -2.45 -19.93 -0.91
C ILE A 236 -3.52 -20.39 0.05
N HIS A 237 -4.17 -19.47 0.75
CA HIS A 237 -5.26 -19.77 1.67
C HIS A 237 -6.57 -20.00 0.93
N TRP A 238 -6.67 -21.08 0.18
CA TRP A 238 -7.87 -21.43 -0.59
C TRP A 238 -9.15 -21.40 0.21
N LEU A 239 -9.10 -21.83 1.48
CA LEU A 239 -10.27 -21.84 2.36
C LEU A 239 -10.78 -20.42 2.62
N SER A 240 -9.90 -19.45 2.82
CA SER A 240 -10.27 -18.05 3.02
C SER A 240 -10.91 -17.45 1.75
N ILE A 241 -10.30 -17.69 0.59
CA ILE A 241 -10.80 -17.22 -0.70
C ILE A 241 -12.18 -17.82 -0.99
N ILE A 242 -12.37 -19.13 -0.77
CA ILE A 242 -13.64 -19.81 -0.96
C ILE A 242 -14.70 -19.25 0.00
N ASN A 243 -14.37 -19.06 1.27
CA ASN A 243 -15.29 -18.48 2.26
C ASN A 243 -15.72 -17.06 1.87
N SER A 244 -14.79 -16.23 1.43
CA SER A 244 -15.08 -14.87 0.95
C SER A 244 -15.94 -14.89 -0.32
N LEU A 245 -15.69 -15.82 -1.24
CA LEU A 245 -16.50 -16.00 -2.44
C LEU A 245 -17.93 -16.44 -2.09
N VAL A 246 -18.10 -17.37 -1.15
CA VAL A 246 -19.41 -17.79 -0.64
C VAL A 246 -20.16 -16.60 -0.03
N LEU A 247 -19.47 -15.75 0.74
CA LEU A 247 -20.06 -14.52 1.28
C LEU A 247 -20.57 -13.60 0.17
N VAL A 248 -19.80 -13.41 -0.92
CA VAL A 248 -20.24 -12.61 -2.08
C VAL A 248 -21.51 -13.20 -2.71
N VAL A 249 -21.53 -14.51 -2.93
CA VAL A 249 -22.70 -15.20 -3.54
C VAL A 249 -23.93 -15.06 -2.67
N LEU A 250 -23.80 -15.24 -1.35
CA LEU A 250 -24.91 -15.07 -0.40
C LEU A 250 -25.44 -13.64 -0.37
N LEU A 251 -24.54 -12.65 -0.35
CA LEU A 251 -24.93 -11.24 -0.39
C LEU A 251 -25.61 -10.87 -1.71
N LEU A 252 -25.07 -11.37 -2.83
CA LEU A 252 -25.67 -11.17 -4.15
C LEU A 252 -27.07 -11.80 -4.21
N GLY A 253 -27.23 -13.03 -3.71
CA GLY A 253 -28.51 -13.70 -3.59
C GLY A 253 -29.50 -12.89 -2.73
N PHE A 254 -29.03 -12.34 -1.62
CA PHE A 254 -29.85 -11.49 -0.75
C PHE A 254 -30.30 -10.19 -1.46
N VAL A 255 -29.42 -9.53 -2.21
CA VAL A 255 -29.76 -8.37 -3.04
C VAL A 255 -30.79 -8.72 -4.11
N ILE A 256 -30.63 -9.88 -4.79
CA ILE A 256 -31.60 -10.37 -5.77
C ILE A 256 -32.97 -10.59 -5.12
N ILE A 257 -33.03 -11.20 -3.93
CA ILE A 257 -34.29 -11.41 -3.18
C ILE A 257 -34.94 -10.06 -2.86
N ILE A 258 -34.18 -9.06 -2.41
CA ILE A 258 -34.70 -7.70 -2.18
C ILE A 258 -35.31 -7.14 -3.45
N LEU A 259 -34.60 -7.19 -4.59
CA LEU A 259 -35.11 -6.67 -5.86
C LEU A 259 -36.36 -7.43 -6.33
N MET A 260 -36.36 -8.76 -6.20
CA MET A 260 -37.52 -9.59 -6.53
C MET A 260 -38.74 -9.27 -5.66
N ARG A 261 -38.51 -9.04 -4.35
CA ARG A 261 -39.58 -8.65 -3.41
C ARG A 261 -40.19 -7.31 -3.79
N VAL A 262 -39.34 -6.32 -4.13
CA VAL A 262 -39.79 -5.00 -4.59
C VAL A 262 -40.65 -5.15 -5.83
N LEU A 263 -40.18 -5.88 -6.85
CA LEU A 263 -40.91 -6.12 -8.10
C LEU A 263 -42.21 -6.88 -7.89
N LYS A 264 -42.18 -7.96 -7.10
CA LYS A 264 -43.37 -8.78 -6.84
C LYS A 264 -44.47 -8.00 -6.13
N ASN A 265 -44.14 -7.16 -5.16
CA ASN A 265 -45.11 -6.30 -4.48
C ASN A 265 -45.73 -5.28 -5.45
N ASP A 266 -44.96 -4.79 -6.42
CA ASP A 266 -45.47 -3.87 -7.43
C ASP A 266 -46.41 -4.58 -8.40
N PHE A 267 -46.07 -5.76 -8.89
CA PHE A 267 -46.96 -6.55 -9.75
C PHE A 267 -48.26 -7.00 -9.04
N ALA A 268 -48.19 -7.37 -7.78
CA ALA A 268 -49.38 -7.75 -7.01
C ALA A 268 -50.38 -6.59 -6.89
N ARG A 269 -49.93 -5.35 -6.73
CA ARG A 269 -50.79 -4.16 -6.72
C ARG A 269 -51.46 -3.91 -8.08
N TYR A 270 -50.75 -4.06 -9.19
CA TYR A 270 -51.36 -3.87 -10.52
C TYR A 270 -52.50 -4.85 -10.79
N ASN A 271 -52.36 -6.09 -10.35
CA ASN A 271 -53.44 -7.10 -10.53
C ASN A 271 -54.67 -6.80 -9.67
N VAL A 272 -54.49 -6.14 -8.49
CA VAL A 272 -55.65 -5.75 -7.64
C VAL A 272 -56.37 -4.52 -8.19
N GLU A 273 -55.67 -3.59 -8.84
CA GLU A 273 -56.27 -2.42 -9.49
C GLU A 273 -57.03 -2.80 -10.77
N GLU A 274 -56.66 -3.87 -11.48
CA GLU A 274 -57.40 -4.38 -12.65
C GLU A 274 -58.70 -5.14 -12.28
N ASP A 275 -58.75 -5.75 -11.08
CA ASP A 275 -59.93 -6.55 -10.63
C ASP A 275 -61.05 -5.71 -9.95
N GLY A 276 -60.98 -4.38 -9.97
CA GLY A 276 -62.08 -3.51 -9.58
C GLY A 276 -62.60 -3.64 -8.13
N GLY A 277 -61.79 -4.17 -7.24
CA GLY A 277 -62.08 -4.29 -5.79
C GLY A 277 -61.84 -2.98 -5.08
N CYS A 278 -62.79 -2.07 -5.14
CA CYS A 278 -62.89 -0.89 -4.30
C CYS A 278 -63.48 -1.30 -2.96
N ASP A 279 -62.70 -1.81 -2.03
CA ASP A 279 -63.08 -1.89 -0.61
C ASP A 279 -61.85 -1.75 0.28
N ASP A 280 -61.85 -0.63 1.00
CA ASP A 280 -61.26 -0.35 2.29
C ASP A 280 -60.09 -1.22 2.77
N LEU A 281 -58.95 -1.09 2.17
CA LEU A 281 -57.72 -1.27 2.90
C LEU A 281 -56.87 -0.01 2.70
N ASP A 282 -57.06 0.94 3.56
CA ASP A 282 -56.16 2.04 3.87
C ASP A 282 -54.85 1.47 4.45
N GLN A 283 -54.28 0.48 3.73
CA GLN A 283 -52.89 0.08 3.88
C GLN A 283 -52.08 1.13 3.18
N GLY A 284 -51.93 2.25 3.89
CA GLY A 284 -51.11 3.37 3.47
C GLY A 284 -49.83 2.91 2.80
N ASP A 285 -49.47 3.55 1.71
CA ASP A 285 -48.19 3.41 1.04
C ASP A 285 -47.06 3.36 2.07
N ASN A 286 -46.71 2.16 2.53
CA ASN A 286 -45.70 1.99 3.55
C ASN A 286 -44.33 1.86 2.95
N GLY A 287 -43.35 2.55 3.54
CA GLY A 287 -41.95 2.39 3.26
C GLY A 287 -41.44 3.30 2.13
N TRP A 288 -40.53 2.77 1.30
CA TRP A 288 -39.74 3.54 0.35
C TRP A 288 -40.54 4.26 -0.75
N LYS A 289 -41.78 3.82 -1.07
CA LYS A 289 -42.64 4.46 -2.09
C LYS A 289 -43.12 5.85 -1.65
N ILE A 290 -43.42 6.04 -0.39
CA ILE A 290 -43.94 7.31 0.17
C ILE A 290 -42.92 8.44 0.06
N ILE A 291 -41.64 8.13 0.15
CA ILE A 291 -40.55 9.12 0.17
C ILE A 291 -40.04 9.51 -1.24
N HIS A 292 -40.75 9.09 -2.31
CA HIS A 292 -40.34 9.35 -3.69
C HIS A 292 -40.08 10.84 -3.99
N THR A 293 -40.77 11.75 -3.30
CA THR A 293 -40.61 13.21 -3.46
C THR A 293 -39.37 13.77 -2.75
N ASP A 294 -38.72 13.03 -1.86
CA ASP A 294 -37.62 13.53 -1.06
C ASP A 294 -36.31 12.75 -1.22
N VAL A 295 -36.34 11.57 -1.83
CA VAL A 295 -35.18 10.68 -2.01
C VAL A 295 -34.05 11.37 -2.81
N PHE A 296 -34.38 12.17 -3.81
CA PHE A 296 -33.41 12.90 -4.63
C PHE A 296 -33.12 14.32 -4.12
N ARG A 297 -33.52 14.65 -2.90
CA ARG A 297 -33.17 15.90 -2.23
C ARG A 297 -31.68 15.97 -2.00
N PHE A 298 -31.05 17.01 -2.52
CA PHE A 298 -29.59 17.17 -2.45
C PHE A 298 -29.11 17.28 -1.00
N PRO A 299 -27.98 16.61 -0.69
CA PRO A 299 -27.44 16.57 0.66
C PRO A 299 -26.81 17.88 1.11
N PRO A 300 -26.61 18.11 2.41
CA PRO A 300 -25.73 19.15 2.90
C PRO A 300 -24.27 18.84 2.52
N HIS A 301 -23.42 19.87 2.53
CA HIS A 301 -21.97 19.75 2.22
C HIS A 301 -21.67 19.09 0.86
N LYS A 302 -22.37 19.52 -0.20
CA LYS A 302 -22.23 18.99 -1.56
C LYS A 302 -20.77 18.92 -2.03
N SER A 303 -19.97 19.98 -1.76
CA SER A 303 -18.58 20.04 -2.15
C SER A 303 -17.73 18.93 -1.51
N LEU A 304 -17.91 18.67 -0.21
CA LEU A 304 -17.20 17.62 0.50
C LEU A 304 -17.59 16.24 -0.03
N LEU A 305 -18.89 15.99 -0.26
CA LEU A 305 -19.35 14.73 -0.84
C LEU A 305 -18.71 14.48 -2.20
N CYS A 306 -18.72 15.49 -3.10
CA CYS A 306 -18.14 15.35 -4.42
C CYS A 306 -16.62 15.20 -4.39
N ALA A 307 -15.94 15.85 -3.45
CA ALA A 307 -14.50 15.67 -3.23
C ALA A 307 -14.19 14.23 -2.78
N VAL A 308 -14.95 13.67 -1.84
CA VAL A 308 -14.81 12.27 -1.38
C VAL A 308 -14.99 11.30 -2.55
N LEU A 309 -16.04 11.49 -3.35
CA LEU A 309 -16.31 10.63 -4.52
C LEU A 309 -15.22 10.76 -5.60
N GLY A 310 -14.70 11.96 -5.82
CA GLY A 310 -13.62 12.21 -6.77
C GLY A 310 -12.32 11.53 -6.36
N VAL A 311 -11.90 11.74 -5.12
CA VAL A 311 -10.65 11.16 -4.58
C VAL A 311 -10.78 9.63 -4.45
N GLY A 312 -11.94 9.12 -4.02
CA GLY A 312 -12.18 7.68 -3.98
C GLY A 312 -12.13 7.03 -5.37
N ALA A 313 -12.66 7.67 -6.41
CA ALA A 313 -12.53 7.21 -7.80
C ALA A 313 -11.06 7.23 -8.28
N GLN A 314 -10.28 8.23 -7.87
CA GLN A 314 -8.84 8.27 -8.12
C GLN A 314 -8.14 7.07 -7.52
N PHE A 315 -8.38 6.76 -6.24
CA PHE A 315 -7.75 5.62 -5.58
C PHE A 315 -8.18 4.27 -6.14
N LEU A 316 -9.42 4.12 -6.56
CA LEU A 316 -9.88 2.92 -7.28
C LEU A 316 -9.08 2.71 -8.57
N THR A 317 -8.89 3.77 -9.33
CA THR A 317 -8.11 3.75 -10.58
C THR A 317 -6.63 3.47 -10.30
N LEU A 318 -6.06 4.10 -9.27
CA LEU A 318 -4.68 3.92 -8.84
C LEU A 318 -4.41 2.47 -8.40
N ALA A 319 -5.23 1.94 -7.50
CA ALA A 319 -5.08 0.58 -6.97
C ALA A 319 -5.19 -0.45 -8.11
N THR A 320 -6.19 -0.31 -8.98
CA THR A 320 -6.35 -1.17 -10.16
C THR A 320 -5.13 -1.07 -11.07
N GLY A 321 -4.61 0.14 -11.30
CA GLY A 321 -3.42 0.37 -12.13
C GLY A 321 -2.18 -0.30 -11.57
N ILE A 322 -1.91 -0.18 -10.27
CA ILE A 322 -0.75 -0.82 -9.62
C ILE A 322 -0.87 -2.35 -9.69
N ILE A 323 -2.04 -2.92 -9.38
CA ILE A 323 -2.25 -4.38 -9.43
C ILE A 323 -2.06 -4.90 -10.85
N VAL A 324 -2.59 -4.22 -11.87
CA VAL A 324 -2.42 -4.61 -13.28
C VAL A 324 -0.96 -4.53 -13.69
N MET A 325 -0.22 -3.47 -13.32
CA MET A 325 1.22 -3.36 -13.60
C MET A 325 2.01 -4.48 -12.94
N ALA A 326 1.65 -4.85 -11.70
CA ALA A 326 2.26 -5.95 -10.98
C ALA A 326 2.02 -7.30 -11.69
N LEU A 327 0.80 -7.54 -12.18
CA LEU A 327 0.44 -8.74 -12.96
C LEU A 327 1.17 -8.82 -14.30
N LEU A 328 1.42 -7.67 -14.92
CA LEU A 328 2.22 -7.60 -16.16
C LEU A 328 3.72 -7.78 -15.92
N GLY A 329 4.16 -7.97 -14.66
CA GLY A 329 5.56 -8.18 -14.31
C GLY A 329 6.43 -6.92 -14.45
N MET A 330 5.84 -5.72 -14.39
CA MET A 330 6.58 -4.47 -14.54
C MET A 330 7.46 -4.15 -13.31
N PHE A 331 7.18 -4.76 -12.16
CA PHE A 331 7.95 -4.60 -10.93
C PHE A 331 8.98 -5.71 -10.81
N ASN A 332 10.18 -5.43 -11.26
CA ASN A 332 11.31 -6.35 -11.15
C ASN A 332 12.05 -6.17 -9.83
N VAL A 333 12.48 -7.27 -9.24
CA VAL A 333 13.25 -7.29 -7.98
C VAL A 333 14.56 -6.49 -8.07
N HIS A 334 15.12 -6.34 -9.27
CA HIS A 334 16.35 -5.57 -9.50
C HIS A 334 16.17 -4.04 -9.46
N ARG A 335 14.95 -3.55 -9.54
CA ARG A 335 14.66 -2.11 -9.47
C ARG A 335 14.09 -1.78 -8.10
N HIS A 336 14.98 -1.44 -7.18
CA HIS A 336 14.59 -0.91 -5.87
C HIS A 336 13.64 0.28 -6.04
N GLY A 337 12.58 0.32 -5.24
CA GLY A 337 11.63 1.42 -5.24
C GLY A 337 10.81 1.62 -6.53
N ALA A 338 10.77 0.63 -7.44
CA ALA A 338 9.96 0.73 -8.67
C ALA A 338 8.47 0.91 -8.37
N ILE A 339 7.95 0.26 -7.32
CA ILE A 339 6.56 0.40 -6.88
C ILE A 339 6.29 1.82 -6.39
N ASN A 340 7.22 2.41 -5.62
CA ASN A 340 7.10 3.77 -5.10
C ASN A 340 7.08 4.80 -6.23
N SER A 341 7.98 4.66 -7.21
CA SER A 341 8.00 5.51 -8.40
C SER A 341 6.71 5.38 -9.21
N ALA A 342 6.22 4.17 -9.43
CA ALA A 342 4.97 3.91 -10.15
C ALA A 342 3.77 4.50 -9.42
N ALA A 343 3.70 4.38 -8.08
CA ALA A 343 2.64 4.94 -7.27
C ALA A 343 2.57 6.48 -7.40
N ILE A 344 3.72 7.17 -7.36
CA ILE A 344 3.77 8.63 -7.52
C ILE A 344 3.31 9.06 -8.92
N VAL A 345 3.82 8.40 -9.97
CA VAL A 345 3.45 8.72 -11.35
C VAL A 345 1.96 8.46 -11.58
N LEU A 346 1.46 7.30 -11.14
CA LEU A 346 0.03 6.97 -11.25
C LEU A 346 -0.84 7.92 -10.43
N TYR A 347 -0.41 8.30 -9.22
CA TYR A 347 -1.15 9.26 -8.40
C TYR A 347 -1.27 10.61 -9.11
N ALA A 348 -0.17 11.11 -9.69
CA ALA A 348 -0.18 12.34 -10.45
C ALA A 348 -1.08 12.27 -11.69
N LEU A 349 -1.01 11.19 -12.47
CA LEU A 349 -1.81 10.99 -13.68
C LEU A 349 -3.30 10.79 -13.37
N THR A 350 -3.62 10.01 -12.34
CA THR A 350 -5.01 9.75 -11.94
C THR A 350 -5.68 10.95 -11.26
N SER A 351 -4.94 12.00 -10.93
CA SER A 351 -5.50 13.26 -10.40
C SER A 351 -6.53 13.90 -11.34
N CYS A 352 -6.40 13.68 -12.65
CA CYS A 352 -7.41 14.13 -13.61
C CYS A 352 -8.76 13.41 -13.43
N VAL A 353 -8.74 12.13 -12.98
CA VAL A 353 -9.95 11.35 -12.69
C VAL A 353 -10.68 11.94 -11.49
N SER A 354 -9.95 12.30 -10.42
CA SER A 354 -10.57 12.90 -9.23
C SER A 354 -11.24 14.21 -9.55
N GLY A 355 -10.57 15.10 -10.32
CA GLY A 355 -11.14 16.35 -10.77
C GLY A 355 -12.38 16.16 -11.64
N TYR A 356 -12.30 15.26 -12.60
CA TYR A 356 -13.41 14.94 -13.50
C TYR A 356 -14.65 14.43 -12.75
N CYS A 357 -14.48 13.39 -11.93
CA CYS A 357 -15.60 12.79 -11.19
C CYS A 357 -16.21 13.77 -10.19
N SER A 358 -15.36 14.49 -9.42
CA SER A 358 -15.80 15.46 -8.44
C SER A 358 -16.60 16.60 -9.09
N CYS A 359 -16.05 17.28 -10.10
CA CYS A 359 -16.71 18.45 -10.70
C CYS A 359 -17.90 18.09 -11.58
N SER A 360 -17.85 16.95 -12.28
CA SER A 360 -18.99 16.48 -13.07
C SER A 360 -20.21 16.25 -12.17
N PHE A 361 -20.00 15.53 -11.06
CA PHE A 361 -21.09 15.25 -10.12
C PHE A 361 -21.53 16.49 -9.36
N TYR A 362 -20.59 17.37 -8.98
CA TYR A 362 -20.89 18.66 -8.33
C TYR A 362 -21.79 19.57 -9.18
N THR A 363 -21.54 19.62 -10.49
CA THR A 363 -22.36 20.36 -11.44
C THR A 363 -23.75 19.74 -11.59
N GLN A 364 -23.84 18.39 -11.66
CA GLN A 364 -25.13 17.66 -11.70
C GLN A 364 -26.02 17.97 -10.50
N ILE A 365 -25.46 18.07 -9.30
CA ILE A 365 -26.22 18.41 -8.08
C ILE A 365 -26.36 19.93 -7.85
N GLN A 366 -26.18 20.73 -8.89
CA GLN A 366 -26.34 22.19 -8.89
C GLN A 366 -25.44 22.91 -7.88
N GLY A 367 -24.17 22.53 -7.81
CA GLY A 367 -23.16 23.22 -7.02
C GLY A 367 -22.70 24.51 -7.70
N GLN A 368 -22.61 25.61 -6.94
CA GLN A 368 -22.25 26.92 -7.50
C GLN A 368 -20.75 27.24 -7.44
N ARG A 369 -20.05 26.74 -6.40
CA ARG A 369 -18.64 27.08 -6.11
C ARG A 369 -17.69 26.00 -6.63
N TRP A 370 -17.64 25.78 -7.92
CA TRP A 370 -16.86 24.70 -8.52
C TRP A 370 -15.33 24.84 -8.31
N VAL A 371 -14.80 26.08 -8.25
CA VAL A 371 -13.37 26.31 -7.96
C VAL A 371 -13.00 25.82 -6.56
N TRP A 372 -13.84 26.16 -5.56
CA TRP A 372 -13.64 25.67 -4.19
C TRP A 372 -13.72 24.15 -4.12
N ASN A 373 -14.62 23.55 -4.90
CA ASN A 373 -14.73 22.09 -4.99
C ASN A 373 -13.44 21.43 -5.55
N ILE A 374 -12.80 22.05 -6.57
CA ILE A 374 -11.52 21.54 -7.09
C ILE A 374 -10.42 21.64 -6.03
N ILE A 375 -10.30 22.77 -5.36
CA ILE A 375 -9.29 22.98 -4.30
C ILE A 375 -9.49 21.95 -3.20
N LEU A 376 -10.73 21.76 -2.75
CA LEU A 376 -11.04 20.78 -1.72
C LEU A 376 -10.74 19.34 -2.19
N THR A 377 -11.07 19.00 -3.43
CA THR A 377 -10.77 17.68 -4.02
C THR A 377 -9.27 17.43 -4.07
N SER A 378 -8.47 18.41 -4.49
CA SER A 378 -7.02 18.28 -4.54
C SER A 378 -6.40 18.20 -3.15
N ALA A 379 -6.93 18.91 -2.15
CA ALA A 379 -6.39 18.98 -0.80
C ALA A 379 -6.85 17.82 0.10
N LEU A 380 -7.98 17.18 -0.18
CA LEU A 380 -8.64 16.22 0.72
C LEU A 380 -7.72 15.08 1.18
N PHE A 381 -6.91 14.55 0.27
CA PHE A 381 -5.95 13.50 0.61
C PHE A 381 -4.53 14.03 0.70
N SER A 382 -4.13 14.95 -0.17
CA SER A 382 -2.75 15.45 -0.18
C SER A 382 -2.37 16.21 1.09
N ALA A 383 -3.31 16.95 1.70
CA ALA A 383 -3.01 17.66 2.95
C ALA A 383 -2.74 16.69 4.13
N PRO A 384 -3.59 15.68 4.43
CA PRO A 384 -3.27 14.66 5.43
C PRO A 384 -1.99 13.89 5.10
N LEU A 385 -1.76 13.56 3.83
CA LEU A 385 -0.55 12.87 3.39
C LEU A 385 0.71 13.68 3.72
N PHE A 386 0.78 14.93 3.29
CA PHE A 386 1.95 15.79 3.56
C PHE A 386 2.14 16.07 5.05
N PHE A 387 1.06 16.19 5.80
CA PHE A 387 1.14 16.36 7.26
C PHE A 387 1.75 15.13 7.93
N THR A 388 1.18 13.94 7.70
CA THR A 388 1.68 12.67 8.27
C THR A 388 3.12 12.43 7.85
N TRP A 389 3.40 12.64 6.56
CA TRP A 389 4.74 12.47 6.02
C TRP A 389 5.76 13.43 6.63
N SER A 390 5.39 14.69 6.88
CA SER A 390 6.26 15.65 7.56
C SER A 390 6.58 15.22 8.99
N VAL A 391 5.58 14.69 9.72
CA VAL A 391 5.79 14.19 11.09
C VAL A 391 6.73 12.99 11.07
N VAL A 392 6.44 11.98 10.25
CA VAL A 392 7.26 10.77 10.12
C VAL A 392 8.69 11.13 9.71
N ASN A 393 8.84 11.96 8.67
CA ASN A 393 10.16 12.38 8.19
C ASN A 393 10.97 13.14 9.25
N SER A 394 10.32 13.97 10.08
CA SER A 394 10.98 14.68 11.17
C SER A 394 11.52 13.72 12.23
N VAL A 395 10.78 12.65 12.53
CA VAL A 395 11.21 11.62 13.48
C VAL A 395 12.39 10.83 12.91
N HIS A 396 12.37 10.46 11.64
CA HIS A 396 13.48 9.80 10.96
C HIS A 396 14.75 10.67 10.90
N TRP A 397 14.58 11.97 10.66
CA TRP A 397 15.70 12.91 10.69
C TRP A 397 16.34 12.98 12.09
N TRP A 398 15.51 13.01 13.12
CA TRP A 398 16.00 13.04 14.50
C TRP A 398 16.75 11.77 14.89
N SER A 399 16.32 10.61 14.42
CA SER A 399 16.96 9.31 14.70
C SER A 399 18.17 8.99 13.79
N GLY A 400 18.43 9.78 12.73
CA GLY A 400 19.51 9.52 11.77
C GLY A 400 19.26 8.31 10.85
N SER A 401 17.99 7.91 10.68
CA SER A 401 17.59 6.80 9.82
C SER A 401 17.80 7.10 8.32
N THR A 402 18.10 6.09 7.52
CA THR A 402 18.16 6.20 6.05
C THR A 402 16.82 6.48 5.40
N GLN A 403 15.72 6.21 6.10
CA GLN A 403 14.36 6.55 5.67
C GLN A 403 14.09 8.05 5.67
N ALA A 404 14.92 8.84 6.36
CA ALA A 404 14.84 10.30 6.34
C ALA A 404 15.06 10.85 4.94
N LEU A 405 14.06 11.53 4.38
CA LEU A 405 14.12 12.04 3.02
C LEU A 405 14.95 13.34 2.93
N PRO A 406 15.87 13.43 1.96
CA PRO A 406 16.62 14.67 1.73
C PRO A 406 15.68 15.80 1.30
N ALA A 407 16.03 17.04 1.64
CA ALA A 407 15.25 18.23 1.29
C ALA A 407 14.97 18.35 -0.22
N THR A 408 15.93 17.93 -1.06
CA THR A 408 15.78 17.91 -2.52
C THR A 408 14.65 16.98 -2.98
N THR A 409 14.51 15.81 -2.37
CA THR A 409 13.43 14.85 -2.66
C THR A 409 12.08 15.39 -2.22
N VAL A 410 12.02 16.00 -1.02
CA VAL A 410 10.79 16.65 -0.52
C VAL A 410 10.34 17.76 -1.48
N LEU A 411 11.27 18.63 -1.92
CA LEU A 411 10.96 19.69 -2.88
C LEU A 411 10.52 19.13 -4.25
N LEU A 412 11.13 18.04 -4.70
CA LEU A 412 10.75 17.39 -5.96
C LEU A 412 9.33 16.81 -5.90
N LEU A 413 8.95 16.15 -4.81
CA LEU A 413 7.62 15.58 -4.62
C LEU A 413 6.55 16.68 -4.48
N LEU A 414 6.84 17.73 -3.72
CA LEU A 414 5.97 18.89 -3.62
C LEU A 414 5.82 19.57 -4.99
N GLY A 415 6.93 19.74 -5.73
CA GLY A 415 6.94 20.26 -7.09
C GLY A 415 6.13 19.41 -8.06
N ALA A 416 6.25 18.10 -8.01
CA ALA A 416 5.45 17.18 -8.82
C ALA A 416 3.96 17.31 -8.52
N TRP A 417 3.58 17.47 -7.25
CA TRP A 417 2.19 17.69 -6.89
C TRP A 417 1.68 19.05 -7.39
N VAL A 418 2.44 20.15 -7.19
CA VAL A 418 2.03 21.51 -7.60
C VAL A 418 2.00 21.67 -9.12
N LEU A 419 3.00 21.11 -9.83
CA LEU A 419 3.18 21.34 -11.28
C LEU A 419 2.46 20.30 -12.15
N VAL A 420 2.17 19.11 -11.63
CA VAL A 420 1.53 18.03 -12.38
C VAL A 420 0.19 17.64 -11.77
N GLY A 421 0.17 17.22 -10.52
CA GLY A 421 -1.04 16.69 -9.87
C GLY A 421 -2.17 17.71 -9.78
N PHE A 422 -1.89 18.89 -9.25
CA PHE A 422 -2.89 19.96 -9.13
C PHE A 422 -3.41 20.45 -10.49
N PRO A 423 -2.58 20.78 -11.49
CA PRO A 423 -3.06 21.16 -12.82
C PRO A 423 -3.89 20.07 -13.50
N LEU A 424 -3.51 18.81 -13.37
CA LEU A 424 -4.31 17.70 -13.92
C LEU A 424 -5.68 17.58 -13.23
N THR A 425 -5.75 17.81 -11.91
CA THR A 425 -7.04 17.90 -11.20
C THR A 425 -7.90 19.04 -11.73
N VAL A 426 -7.30 20.22 -12.00
CA VAL A 426 -8.00 21.37 -12.56
C VAL A 426 -8.51 21.06 -13.97
N ILE A 427 -7.66 20.50 -14.84
CA ILE A 427 -8.04 20.11 -16.21
C ILE A 427 -9.17 19.10 -16.18
N GLY A 428 -9.04 18.04 -15.36
CA GLY A 428 -10.10 17.06 -15.14
C GLY A 428 -11.40 17.70 -14.67
N GLY A 429 -11.32 18.65 -13.72
CA GLY A 429 -12.45 19.40 -13.19
C GLY A 429 -13.16 20.27 -14.23
N ILE A 430 -12.42 20.98 -15.06
CA ILE A 430 -12.97 21.80 -16.16
C ILE A 430 -13.68 20.91 -17.18
N VAL A 431 -13.04 19.80 -17.60
CA VAL A 431 -13.63 18.86 -18.54
C VAL A 431 -14.89 18.22 -17.93
N GLY A 432 -14.83 17.80 -16.64
CA GLY A 432 -15.96 17.24 -15.92
C GLY A 432 -17.14 18.19 -15.83
N LYS A 433 -16.89 19.47 -15.49
CA LYS A 433 -17.91 20.52 -15.46
C LYS A 433 -18.56 20.74 -16.84
N ASN A 434 -17.75 20.85 -17.90
CA ASN A 434 -18.24 21.16 -19.24
C ASN A 434 -19.00 19.98 -19.88
N ARG A 435 -18.73 18.75 -19.48
CA ARG A 435 -19.42 17.54 -19.96
C ARG A 435 -20.52 17.05 -19.03
N ALA A 436 -20.72 17.70 -17.88
CA ALA A 436 -21.76 17.35 -16.94
C ALA A 436 -23.15 17.54 -17.57
N GLY A 437 -23.92 16.45 -17.63
CA GLY A 437 -25.35 16.54 -17.97
C GLY A 437 -26.19 16.90 -16.75
N ASN A 438 -27.50 16.97 -16.91
CA ASN A 438 -28.42 17.15 -15.79
C ASN A 438 -28.47 15.90 -14.90
N PHE A 439 -28.70 16.11 -13.62
CA PHE A 439 -28.87 15.00 -12.68
C PHE A 439 -30.14 14.20 -13.04
N GLN A 440 -29.96 12.92 -13.33
CA GLN A 440 -31.06 12.02 -13.67
C GLN A 440 -31.78 11.62 -12.38
N ALA A 441 -32.82 12.36 -12.02
CA ALA A 441 -33.74 12.01 -10.96
C ALA A 441 -35.07 11.52 -11.57
N PRO A 442 -35.48 10.27 -11.35
CA PRO A 442 -36.77 9.77 -11.84
C PRO A 442 -37.96 10.54 -11.25
N CYS A 443 -37.83 11.07 -10.05
CA CYS A 443 -38.90 11.72 -9.33
C CYS A 443 -38.58 13.22 -9.07
N ARG A 444 -39.61 14.07 -9.11
CA ARG A 444 -39.47 15.49 -8.75
C ARG A 444 -39.43 15.68 -7.24
N THR A 445 -38.52 16.53 -6.76
CA THR A 445 -38.40 16.85 -5.34
C THR A 445 -39.38 17.95 -4.94
N ARG A 446 -40.12 17.78 -3.83
CA ARG A 446 -41.00 18.80 -3.24
C ARG A 446 -40.16 19.89 -2.53
N ASN A 447 -40.73 21.10 -2.44
CA ASN A 447 -40.05 22.22 -1.75
C ASN A 447 -39.97 21.98 -0.23
N ILE A 448 -40.99 21.42 0.38
CA ILE A 448 -41.05 21.14 1.83
C ILE A 448 -40.59 19.71 2.06
N ALA A 449 -39.61 19.51 2.94
CA ALA A 449 -39.12 18.21 3.32
C ALA A 449 -40.10 17.48 4.21
N ARG A 450 -40.31 16.18 3.98
CA ARG A 450 -41.13 15.31 4.84
C ARG A 450 -40.46 15.11 6.20
N GLN A 451 -41.25 15.06 7.25
CA GLN A 451 -40.75 14.65 8.57
C GLN A 451 -40.42 13.17 8.58
N ILE A 452 -39.24 12.83 9.12
CA ILE A 452 -38.76 11.47 9.22
C ILE A 452 -39.33 10.85 10.49
N PRO A 453 -39.96 9.67 10.43
CA PRO A 453 -40.50 8.99 11.61
C PRO A 453 -39.39 8.59 12.58
N GLN A 454 -39.73 8.40 13.84
CA GLN A 454 -38.77 7.92 14.84
C GLN A 454 -38.23 6.55 14.43
N GLN A 455 -36.91 6.46 14.30
CA GLN A 455 -36.25 5.23 13.88
C GLN A 455 -35.85 4.38 15.08
N PRO A 456 -36.01 3.04 15.03
CA PRO A 456 -35.50 2.15 16.05
C PRO A 456 -33.96 2.21 16.08
N TRP A 457 -33.36 1.86 17.21
CA TRP A 457 -31.93 1.96 17.47
C TRP A 457 -31.06 1.23 16.43
N TYR A 458 -31.51 0.10 15.89
CA TYR A 458 -30.77 -0.69 14.88
C TYR A 458 -30.70 -0.03 13.49
N LYS A 459 -31.52 0.98 13.23
CA LYS A 459 -31.45 1.81 12.01
C LYS A 459 -30.60 3.07 12.19
N HIS A 460 -29.95 3.22 13.35
CA HIS A 460 -29.03 4.34 13.57
C HIS A 460 -27.80 4.23 12.68
N THR A 461 -27.23 5.38 12.28
CA THR A 461 -26.07 5.45 11.39
C THR A 461 -24.89 4.63 11.90
N ALA A 462 -24.64 4.64 13.22
CA ALA A 462 -23.53 3.89 13.82
C ALA A 462 -23.69 2.36 13.65
N VAL A 463 -24.91 1.83 13.73
CA VAL A 463 -25.17 0.40 13.49
C VAL A 463 -24.96 0.05 12.02
N HIS A 464 -25.42 0.91 11.10
CA HIS A 464 -25.16 0.73 9.66
C HIS A 464 -23.65 0.79 9.33
N MET A 465 -22.89 1.66 9.99
CA MET A 465 -21.43 1.70 9.88
C MET A 465 -20.79 0.43 10.43
N ALA A 466 -21.24 -0.07 11.57
CA ALA A 466 -20.72 -1.30 12.15
C ALA A 466 -20.92 -2.50 11.21
N ILE A 467 -22.13 -2.69 10.69
CA ILE A 467 -22.44 -3.80 9.78
C ILE A 467 -21.75 -3.59 8.41
N GLY A 468 -21.90 -2.40 7.83
CA GLY A 468 -21.39 -2.06 6.51
C GLY A 468 -19.87 -2.05 6.42
N GLY A 469 -19.17 -1.77 7.53
CA GLY A 469 -17.72 -1.80 7.61
C GLY A 469 -17.15 -3.16 7.95
N PHE A 470 -17.81 -3.89 8.87
CA PHE A 470 -17.30 -5.19 9.33
C PHE A 470 -17.34 -6.28 8.25
N LEU A 471 -18.40 -6.36 7.45
CA LEU A 471 -18.53 -7.42 6.45
C LEU A 471 -17.47 -7.35 5.35
N PRO A 472 -17.19 -6.20 4.70
CA PRO A 472 -16.08 -6.11 3.76
C PRO A 472 -14.72 -6.37 4.43
N PHE A 473 -14.51 -5.89 5.65
CA PHE A 473 -13.31 -6.17 6.43
C PHE A 473 -13.13 -7.68 6.67
N SER A 474 -14.19 -8.38 7.11
CA SER A 474 -14.10 -9.83 7.38
C SER A 474 -13.76 -10.64 6.13
N ALA A 475 -14.23 -10.20 4.96
CA ALA A 475 -13.95 -10.85 3.68
C ALA A 475 -12.45 -10.78 3.27
N ILE A 476 -11.71 -9.76 3.74
CA ILE A 476 -10.30 -9.57 3.39
C ILE A 476 -9.35 -9.74 4.57
N SER A 477 -9.84 -10.13 5.75
CA SER A 477 -9.05 -10.11 6.99
C SER A 477 -7.78 -10.95 6.92
N VAL A 478 -7.81 -12.09 6.23
CA VAL A 478 -6.67 -12.99 6.07
C VAL A 478 -5.64 -12.37 5.11
N GLU A 479 -6.09 -11.87 3.96
CA GLU A 479 -5.19 -11.23 2.99
C GLU A 479 -4.61 -9.93 3.56
N LEU A 480 -5.38 -9.25 4.39
CA LEU A 480 -4.90 -8.05 5.10
C LEU A 480 -3.74 -8.39 6.03
N TYR A 481 -3.78 -9.54 6.70
CA TYR A 481 -2.64 -10.02 7.50
C TYR A 481 -1.37 -10.14 6.65
N TYR A 482 -1.43 -10.77 5.48
CA TYR A 482 -0.27 -10.92 4.60
C TYR A 482 0.21 -9.60 4.00
N ILE A 483 -0.71 -8.68 3.70
CA ILE A 483 -0.36 -7.33 3.27
C ILE A 483 0.40 -6.60 4.39
N PHE A 484 -0.06 -6.70 5.64
CA PHE A 484 0.65 -6.12 6.79
C PHE A 484 2.01 -6.80 7.02
N ALA A 485 2.08 -8.13 6.93
CA ALA A 485 3.32 -8.87 7.06
C ALA A 485 4.34 -8.53 5.96
N THR A 486 3.86 -8.17 4.76
CA THR A 486 4.71 -7.69 3.67
C THR A 486 5.14 -6.24 3.85
N ALA A 487 4.21 -5.38 4.24
CA ALA A 487 4.49 -3.94 4.39
C ALA A 487 5.36 -3.63 5.62
N TRP A 488 5.11 -4.32 6.72
CA TRP A 488 5.71 -4.06 8.03
C TRP A 488 6.61 -5.19 8.55
N GLY A 489 6.60 -6.33 7.88
CA GLY A 489 7.44 -7.48 8.18
C GLY A 489 8.51 -7.73 7.11
N ARG A 490 8.97 -8.98 7.04
CA ARG A 490 9.98 -9.44 6.06
C ARG A 490 9.41 -10.40 5.04
N GLU A 491 8.09 -10.55 5.01
CA GLU A 491 7.44 -11.46 4.08
C GLU A 491 7.30 -10.82 2.70
N HIS A 492 7.46 -11.62 1.65
CA HIS A 492 7.32 -11.17 0.27
C HIS A 492 6.03 -11.72 -0.33
N TYR A 493 5.07 -10.86 -0.56
CA TYR A 493 3.83 -11.23 -1.24
C TYR A 493 4.02 -11.22 -2.77
N THR A 494 3.93 -12.38 -3.40
CA THR A 494 4.15 -12.54 -4.84
C THR A 494 2.89 -12.92 -5.62
N LEU A 495 1.77 -13.11 -4.94
CA LEU A 495 0.53 -13.66 -5.51
C LEU A 495 -0.43 -12.54 -5.99
N TYR A 496 0.03 -11.68 -6.88
CA TYR A 496 -0.75 -10.52 -7.37
C TYR A 496 -2.08 -10.90 -8.03
N GLY A 497 -2.20 -12.10 -8.61
CA GLY A 497 -3.46 -12.60 -9.14
C GLY A 497 -4.52 -12.82 -8.07
N ILE A 498 -4.12 -13.34 -6.91
CA ILE A 498 -5.00 -13.50 -5.75
C ILE A 498 -5.38 -12.13 -5.20
N LEU A 499 -4.43 -11.21 -5.12
CA LEU A 499 -4.70 -9.84 -4.68
C LEU A 499 -5.76 -9.16 -5.55
N LEU A 500 -5.73 -9.36 -6.88
CA LEU A 500 -6.76 -8.86 -7.78
C LEU A 500 -8.13 -9.49 -7.49
N CYS A 501 -8.19 -10.81 -7.28
CA CYS A 501 -9.44 -11.50 -6.93
C CYS A 501 -10.01 -10.98 -5.61
N VAL A 502 -9.18 -10.85 -4.58
CA VAL A 502 -9.59 -10.35 -3.26
C VAL A 502 -10.04 -8.89 -3.34
N PHE A 503 -9.36 -8.07 -4.14
CA PHE A 503 -9.78 -6.71 -4.40
C PHE A 503 -11.17 -6.64 -5.06
N ALA A 504 -11.43 -7.49 -6.07
CA ALA A 504 -12.74 -7.59 -6.71
C ALA A 504 -13.83 -8.08 -5.73
N ILE A 505 -13.51 -9.05 -4.85
CA ILE A 505 -14.38 -9.52 -3.78
C ILE A 505 -14.73 -8.37 -2.84
N LEU A 506 -13.74 -7.62 -2.37
CA LEU A 506 -13.92 -6.47 -1.49
C LEU A 506 -14.90 -5.45 -2.06
N LEU A 507 -14.72 -5.07 -3.33
CA LEU A 507 -15.59 -4.12 -4.02
C LEU A 507 -17.01 -4.67 -4.17
N SER A 508 -17.14 -5.97 -4.48
CA SER A 508 -18.44 -6.64 -4.65
C SER A 508 -19.21 -6.71 -3.33
N VAL A 509 -18.55 -7.12 -2.24
CA VAL A 509 -19.15 -7.13 -0.90
C VAL A 509 -19.59 -5.72 -0.49
N GLY A 510 -18.71 -4.73 -0.68
CA GLY A 510 -19.02 -3.33 -0.38
C GLY A 510 -20.24 -2.81 -1.15
N ALA A 511 -20.35 -3.13 -2.43
CA ALA A 511 -21.49 -2.76 -3.26
C ALA A 511 -22.78 -3.45 -2.80
N CYS A 512 -22.76 -4.76 -2.58
CA CYS A 512 -23.93 -5.54 -2.19
C CYS A 512 -24.49 -5.11 -0.82
N ILE A 513 -23.60 -4.95 0.17
CA ILE A 513 -24.04 -4.54 1.52
C ILE A 513 -24.59 -3.10 1.51
N SER A 514 -23.99 -2.22 0.70
CA SER A 514 -24.49 -0.86 0.55
C SER A 514 -25.90 -0.81 -0.02
N VAL A 515 -26.20 -1.62 -1.04
CA VAL A 515 -27.55 -1.75 -1.61
C VAL A 515 -28.54 -2.25 -0.55
N ALA A 516 -28.17 -3.30 0.20
CA ALA A 516 -29.00 -3.85 1.25
C ALA A 516 -29.30 -2.82 2.36
N LEU A 517 -28.29 -2.14 2.88
CA LEU A 517 -28.44 -1.13 3.92
C LEU A 517 -29.25 0.07 3.45
N THR A 518 -29.07 0.48 2.19
CA THR A 518 -29.86 1.55 1.57
C THR A 518 -31.33 1.16 1.44
N TYR A 519 -31.63 -0.09 1.06
CA TYR A 519 -33.01 -0.59 1.03
C TYR A 519 -33.66 -0.55 2.41
N PHE A 520 -32.99 -1.03 3.46
CA PHE A 520 -33.51 -0.97 4.83
C PHE A 520 -33.72 0.45 5.34
N LEU A 521 -32.86 1.38 4.93
CA LEU A 521 -33.00 2.79 5.26
C LEU A 521 -34.26 3.38 4.62
N LEU A 522 -34.44 3.17 3.32
CA LEU A 522 -35.60 3.67 2.57
C LEU A 522 -36.90 3.01 3.03
N SER A 523 -36.89 1.72 3.37
CA SER A 523 -38.04 1.02 3.97
C SER A 523 -38.43 1.57 5.33
N GLY A 524 -37.55 2.30 6.01
CA GLY A 524 -37.80 3.05 7.22
C GLY A 524 -38.26 4.49 6.98
N GLU A 525 -38.58 4.86 5.75
CA GLU A 525 -38.99 6.21 5.37
C GLU A 525 -37.93 7.30 5.62
N ASP A 526 -36.66 6.93 5.71
CA ASP A 526 -35.55 7.89 5.83
C ASP A 526 -34.89 8.13 4.46
N TYR A 527 -35.06 9.34 3.91
CA TYR A 527 -34.52 9.73 2.60
C TYR A 527 -33.08 10.24 2.65
N ARG A 528 -32.40 10.28 3.83
CA ARG A 528 -31.05 10.79 4.02
C ARG A 528 -29.98 9.76 3.70
N TRP A 529 -30.03 9.13 2.53
CA TRP A 529 -29.13 8.04 2.13
C TRP A 529 -27.75 8.51 1.66
N TRP A 530 -27.59 9.72 1.18
CA TRP A 530 -26.38 10.23 0.53
C TRP A 530 -25.12 10.02 1.38
N TRP A 531 -25.03 10.65 2.52
CA TRP A 531 -23.90 10.49 3.43
C TRP A 531 -23.89 9.12 4.13
N ARG A 532 -25.03 8.57 4.40
CA ARG A 532 -25.10 7.26 5.05
C ARG A 532 -24.56 6.14 4.17
N SER A 533 -24.76 6.17 2.85
CA SER A 533 -24.18 5.21 1.93
C SER A 533 -22.65 5.30 1.90
N VAL A 534 -22.09 6.52 1.91
CA VAL A 534 -20.64 6.70 1.98
C VAL A 534 -20.06 6.20 3.30
N LEU A 535 -20.68 6.55 4.41
CA LEU A 535 -20.19 6.23 5.76
C LEU A 535 -20.35 4.75 6.10
N SER A 536 -21.41 4.09 5.64
CA SER A 536 -21.68 2.69 6.00
C SER A 536 -20.55 1.76 5.59
N THR A 537 -20.15 1.77 4.34
CA THR A 537 -19.06 0.90 3.84
C THR A 537 -17.70 1.58 3.96
N GLY A 538 -17.66 2.92 3.92
CA GLY A 538 -16.43 3.68 4.21
C GLY A 538 -15.87 3.41 5.61
N SER A 539 -16.70 3.02 6.57
CA SER A 539 -16.25 2.60 7.91
C SER A 539 -15.38 1.34 7.95
N THR A 540 -15.26 0.60 6.84
CA THR A 540 -14.27 -0.49 6.68
C THR A 540 -12.86 -0.01 7.02
N GLY A 541 -12.50 1.25 6.68
CA GLY A 541 -11.22 1.81 7.06
C GLY A 541 -11.01 1.88 8.58
N ILE A 542 -12.07 2.13 9.35
CA ILE A 542 -11.98 2.10 10.82
C ILE A 542 -11.61 0.69 11.31
N PHE A 543 -12.24 -0.34 10.74
CA PHE A 543 -11.93 -1.74 11.09
C PHE A 543 -10.50 -2.13 10.69
N ILE A 544 -10.02 -1.65 9.54
CA ILE A 544 -8.62 -1.83 9.11
C ILE A 544 -7.66 -1.16 10.10
N PHE A 545 -7.97 0.04 10.56
CA PHE A 545 -7.15 0.72 11.56
C PHE A 545 -7.18 0.00 12.93
N VAL A 546 -8.34 -0.45 13.40
CA VAL A 546 -8.43 -1.26 14.62
C VAL A 546 -7.63 -2.57 14.46
N TYR A 547 -7.67 -3.19 13.29
CA TYR A 547 -6.86 -4.36 12.99
C TYR A 547 -5.35 -4.04 13.01
N SER A 548 -4.94 -2.85 12.56
CA SER A 548 -3.53 -2.44 12.65
C SER A 548 -3.04 -2.34 14.10
N LEU A 549 -3.89 -1.87 15.03
CA LEU A 549 -3.58 -1.87 16.47
C LEU A 549 -3.37 -3.29 17.00
N PHE A 550 -4.25 -4.22 16.59
CA PHE A 550 -4.12 -5.63 16.96
C PHE A 550 -2.83 -6.25 16.39
N TYR A 551 -2.50 -5.97 15.12
CA TYR A 551 -1.28 -6.46 14.48
C TYR A 551 -0.03 -5.94 15.20
N TYR A 552 0.02 -4.63 15.48
CA TYR A 552 1.13 -4.01 16.19
C TYR A 552 1.39 -4.67 17.55
N HIS A 553 0.34 -4.89 18.34
CA HIS A 553 0.48 -5.42 19.69
C HIS A 553 0.78 -6.93 19.74
N ASN A 554 0.19 -7.74 18.83
CA ASN A 554 0.23 -9.20 18.95
C ASN A 554 1.14 -9.91 17.94
N ARG A 555 1.53 -9.23 16.87
CA ARG A 555 2.24 -9.87 15.75
C ARG A 555 3.54 -9.19 15.36
N SER A 556 3.70 -7.93 15.69
CA SER A 556 4.94 -7.21 15.41
C SER A 556 5.85 -7.22 16.65
N ASN A 557 7.15 -7.29 16.42
CA ASN A 557 8.17 -7.07 17.43
C ASN A 557 8.67 -5.61 17.40
N MET A 558 7.84 -4.72 16.87
CA MET A 558 8.20 -3.30 16.76
C MET A 558 8.25 -2.67 18.14
N SER A 559 9.33 -1.99 18.42
CA SER A 559 9.55 -1.23 19.64
C SER A 559 10.22 0.10 19.29
N GLY A 560 9.92 1.12 20.06
CA GLY A 560 10.53 2.43 19.86
C GLY A 560 9.64 3.46 19.17
N LEU A 561 10.05 4.72 19.29
CA LEU A 561 9.27 5.88 18.83
C LEU A 561 9.20 5.95 17.30
N VAL A 562 10.31 5.69 16.63
CA VAL A 562 10.43 5.80 15.16
C VAL A 562 9.43 4.89 14.47
N GLN A 563 9.45 3.61 14.82
CA GLN A 563 8.60 2.59 14.24
C GLN A 563 7.13 2.80 14.58
N SER A 564 6.81 3.18 15.82
CA SER A 564 5.44 3.45 16.25
C SER A 564 4.82 4.62 15.46
N VAL A 565 5.55 5.73 15.31
CA VAL A 565 5.06 6.91 14.60
C VAL A 565 4.87 6.59 13.11
N GLU A 566 5.80 5.88 12.51
CA GLU A 566 5.71 5.47 11.10
C GLU A 566 4.55 4.50 10.89
N PHE A 567 4.45 3.45 11.70
CA PHE A 567 3.39 2.45 11.61
C PHE A 567 2.01 3.07 11.73
N PHE A 568 1.75 3.85 12.79
CA PHE A 568 0.43 4.44 13.00
C PHE A 568 0.12 5.55 12.00
N GLY A 569 1.11 6.35 11.60
CA GLY A 569 0.94 7.37 10.58
C GLY A 569 0.48 6.78 9.23
N TYR A 570 1.20 5.82 8.71
CA TYR A 570 0.85 5.21 7.42
C TYR A 570 -0.36 4.28 7.51
N SER A 571 -0.58 3.58 8.62
CA SER A 571 -1.80 2.78 8.83
C SER A 571 -3.05 3.66 8.85
N LEU A 572 -2.99 4.84 9.47
CA LEU A 572 -4.09 5.80 9.46
C LEU A 572 -4.39 6.33 8.06
N LEU A 573 -3.35 6.69 7.28
CA LEU A 573 -3.52 7.11 5.89
C LEU A 573 -4.11 5.99 5.03
N THR A 574 -3.64 4.76 5.19
CA THR A 574 -4.16 3.59 4.48
C THR A 574 -5.63 3.36 4.81
N ALA A 575 -6.00 3.41 6.09
CA ALA A 575 -7.40 3.32 6.53
C ALA A 575 -8.28 4.42 5.92
N PHE A 576 -7.75 5.64 5.83
CA PHE A 576 -8.44 6.77 5.20
C PHE A 576 -8.64 6.54 3.68
N VAL A 577 -7.64 6.02 2.98
CA VAL A 577 -7.76 5.63 1.55
C VAL A 577 -8.85 4.58 1.35
N PHE A 578 -8.87 3.53 2.17
CA PHE A 578 -9.93 2.51 2.11
C PHE A 578 -11.30 3.11 2.38
N SER A 579 -11.42 4.04 3.33
CA SER A 579 -12.68 4.75 3.61
C SER A 579 -13.18 5.55 2.41
N LEU A 580 -12.30 6.28 1.73
CA LEU A 580 -12.64 7.06 0.54
C LEU A 580 -13.03 6.15 -0.64
N MET A 581 -12.27 5.11 -0.86
CA MET A 581 -12.45 4.17 -1.97
C MET A 581 -13.76 3.39 -1.83
N LEU A 582 -13.96 2.72 -0.69
CA LEU A 582 -15.16 1.92 -0.44
C LEU A 582 -16.41 2.78 -0.24
N GLY A 583 -16.28 3.96 0.38
CA GLY A 583 -17.38 4.91 0.45
C GLY A 583 -17.86 5.36 -0.93
N THR A 584 -16.95 5.52 -1.88
CA THR A 584 -17.27 5.86 -3.26
C THR A 584 -17.99 4.71 -3.99
N VAL A 585 -17.51 3.48 -3.86
CA VAL A 585 -18.18 2.29 -4.42
C VAL A 585 -19.58 2.14 -3.85
N SER A 586 -19.70 2.25 -2.54
CA SER A 586 -20.96 2.19 -1.80
C SER A 586 -21.96 3.23 -2.30
N PHE A 587 -21.51 4.47 -2.46
CA PHE A 587 -22.35 5.56 -2.96
C PHE A 587 -22.87 5.28 -4.37
N TRP A 588 -22.01 4.89 -5.30
CA TRP A 588 -22.41 4.61 -6.67
C TRP A 588 -23.34 3.39 -6.78
N ALA A 589 -23.11 2.36 -5.98
CA ALA A 589 -23.99 1.20 -5.91
C ALA A 589 -25.39 1.59 -5.37
N SER A 590 -25.44 2.37 -4.30
CA SER A 590 -26.70 2.87 -3.73
C SER A 590 -27.45 3.79 -4.68
N LEU A 591 -26.76 4.70 -5.37
CA LEU A 591 -27.37 5.60 -6.35
C LEU A 591 -27.94 4.82 -7.55
N ALA A 592 -27.21 3.82 -8.05
CA ALA A 592 -27.68 2.95 -9.13
C ALA A 592 -28.95 2.18 -8.70
N PHE A 593 -28.93 1.61 -7.49
CA PHE A 593 -30.09 0.90 -6.93
C PHE A 593 -31.30 1.82 -6.77
N ILE A 594 -31.14 3.00 -6.17
CA ILE A 594 -32.23 3.97 -5.99
C ILE A 594 -32.82 4.39 -7.34
N ARG A 595 -31.95 4.73 -8.31
CA ARG A 595 -32.43 5.07 -9.66
C ARG A 595 -33.21 3.92 -10.29
N TYR A 596 -32.80 2.68 -10.07
CA TYR A 596 -33.48 1.51 -10.61
C TYR A 596 -34.87 1.34 -10.02
N ILE A 597 -35.03 1.37 -8.69
CA ILE A 597 -36.33 1.15 -8.03
C ILE A 597 -37.32 2.29 -8.29
N TYR A 598 -36.87 3.55 -8.35
CA TYR A 598 -37.77 4.68 -8.59
C TYR A 598 -38.07 4.94 -10.09
N ARG A 599 -37.26 4.38 -11.01
CA ARG A 599 -37.55 4.44 -12.45
C ARG A 599 -38.71 3.56 -12.85
N SER A 600 -38.96 2.46 -12.13
CA SER A 600 -40.05 1.54 -12.37
C SER A 600 -41.39 2.00 -11.78
N LEU A 601 -41.38 3.04 -10.92
CA LEU A 601 -42.60 3.62 -10.35
C LEU A 601 -43.35 4.41 -11.45
N LYS A 602 -44.56 3.95 -11.79
CA LYS A 602 -45.52 4.79 -12.51
C LYS A 602 -45.99 5.87 -11.54
N MET A 603 -45.73 7.10 -11.85
CA MET A 603 -46.29 8.26 -11.14
C MET A 603 -47.43 8.76 -11.97
N ASP A 604 -48.65 8.55 -11.48
CA ASP A 604 -49.85 9.20 -11.96
C ASP A 604 -49.92 10.63 -11.40
#